data_56f9ef7d8652bf14fbf8304ff0ccd951
#
_entry.id   56f9ef7d8652bf14fbf8304ff0ccd951
#
_cell.length_a   1.000
_cell.length_b   1.000
_cell.length_c   1.000
_cell.angle_alpha   90.00
_cell.angle_beta   90.00
_cell.angle_gamma   90.00
#
_symmetry.space_group_name_H-M   'P 1'
#
loop_
_entity.id
_entity.type
_entity.pdbx_description
1 polymer ?
#
loop_
_entity_poly.entity_id
_entity_poly.type
_entity_poly.pdbx_seq_one_letter_code
_entity_poly.pdbx_strand_id
1 'polypeptide(L)'
;KLIDFLYKEYFITDSIKFSIVTILFVTMIFLITYFLLKIIKKIATKKLDEERKLKFKSVFSFFNYFVYVVIALMTFQNFGINLTGIFAASAALFIGIGLALQTFFQDIISGILILADQTVHVGDIIEIDGKVGRVENIKIRTTRAVTFDNKVLIIPNHKYLTSTLFNWTENGTILRGSVSVGV
;
A
#
# COMPACT_ATOMS: atom_id res chain seq x y z
N LYS A 1 4.44 39.14 -31.32
CA LYS A 1 4.68 38.27 -32.51
C LYS A 1 5.20 36.84 -32.09
N LEU A 2 6.25 36.74 -31.24
CA LEU A 2 6.78 35.43 -30.82
C LEU A 2 5.84 34.72 -29.84
N ILE A 3 5.26 35.47 -28.91
CA ILE A 3 4.27 34.98 -27.93
C ILE A 3 3.01 34.51 -28.67
N ASP A 4 2.49 35.29 -29.58
CA ASP A 4 1.30 34.97 -30.39
C ASP A 4 1.50 33.71 -31.23
N PHE A 5 2.72 33.48 -31.73
CA PHE A 5 3.08 32.30 -32.48
C PHE A 5 3.13 31.05 -31.56
N LEU A 6 3.65 31.18 -30.35
CA LEU A 6 3.76 30.07 -29.39
C LEU A 6 2.40 29.59 -28.86
N TYR A 7 1.49 30.54 -28.63
CA TYR A 7 0.13 30.26 -28.15
C TYR A 7 -0.90 30.00 -29.27
N LYS A 8 -0.47 30.03 -30.54
CA LYS A 8 -1.36 29.74 -31.66
C LYS A 8 -1.88 28.30 -31.54
N GLU A 9 -3.20 28.16 -31.45
CA GLU A 9 -3.86 26.86 -31.45
C GLU A 9 -3.90 26.27 -32.86
N TYR A 10 -3.45 25.06 -32.99
CA TYR A 10 -3.55 24.26 -34.21
C TYR A 10 -4.60 23.18 -33.97
N PHE A 11 -5.50 23.04 -34.93
CA PHE A 11 -6.61 22.08 -34.87
C PHE A 11 -6.27 20.90 -35.80
N ILE A 12 -6.34 19.66 -35.28
CA ILE A 12 -6.32 18.45 -36.11
C ILE A 12 -7.76 18.04 -36.43
N THR A 13 -8.67 18.20 -35.47
CA THR A 13 -10.10 17.93 -35.57
C THR A 13 -10.83 18.92 -34.67
N ASP A 14 -12.15 19.07 -34.80
CA ASP A 14 -12.95 20.00 -33.99
C ASP A 14 -12.77 19.84 -32.49
N SER A 15 -12.37 18.64 -32.02
CA SER A 15 -12.16 18.32 -30.61
C SER A 15 -10.70 18.32 -30.18
N ILE A 16 -9.74 18.23 -31.10
CA ILE A 16 -8.31 18.05 -30.78
C ILE A 16 -7.55 19.33 -31.11
N LYS A 17 -7.08 19.99 -30.05
CA LYS A 17 -6.32 21.23 -30.14
C LYS A 17 -4.93 21.04 -29.54
N PHE A 18 -3.94 21.66 -30.13
CA PHE A 18 -2.62 21.74 -29.53
C PHE A 18 -1.97 23.09 -29.86
N SER A 19 -1.12 23.54 -28.95
CA SER A 19 -0.24 24.68 -29.18
C SER A 19 1.22 24.25 -29.00
N ILE A 20 2.15 25.05 -29.54
CA ILE A 20 3.59 24.79 -29.33
C ILE A 20 3.92 24.77 -27.84
N VAL A 21 3.28 25.66 -27.04
CA VAL A 21 3.44 25.70 -25.59
C VAL A 21 2.98 24.39 -24.93
N THR A 22 1.83 23.84 -25.35
CA THR A 22 1.33 22.56 -24.83
C THR A 22 2.32 21.42 -25.10
N ILE A 23 2.88 21.36 -26.30
CA ILE A 23 3.87 20.32 -26.68
C ILE A 23 5.14 20.48 -25.81
N LEU A 24 5.65 21.71 -25.65
CA LEU A 24 6.82 21.97 -24.82
C LEU A 24 6.55 21.61 -23.35
N PHE A 25 5.39 21.95 -22.83
CA PHE A 25 4.99 21.62 -21.45
C PHE A 25 4.92 20.11 -21.22
N VAL A 26 4.27 19.37 -22.14
CA VAL A 26 4.20 17.90 -22.11
C VAL A 26 5.60 17.29 -22.16
N THR A 27 6.44 17.75 -23.09
CA THR A 27 7.83 17.27 -23.22
C THR A 27 8.61 17.52 -21.92
N MET A 28 8.43 18.69 -21.30
CA MET A 28 9.06 19.02 -20.02
C MET A 28 8.61 18.08 -18.91
N ILE A 29 7.30 17.76 -18.82
CA ILE A 29 6.77 16.82 -17.83
C ILE A 29 7.41 15.44 -18.02
N PHE A 30 7.48 14.93 -19.25
CA PHE A 30 8.11 13.64 -19.54
C PHE A 30 9.59 13.61 -19.15
N LEU A 31 10.33 14.68 -19.43
CA LEU A 31 11.75 14.81 -19.05
C LEU A 31 11.93 14.85 -17.53
N ILE A 32 11.13 15.68 -16.83
CA ILE A 32 11.17 15.77 -15.36
C ILE A 32 10.87 14.40 -14.75
N THR A 33 9.81 13.74 -15.20
CA THR A 33 9.43 12.41 -14.73
C THR A 33 10.54 11.39 -14.97
N TYR A 34 11.15 11.39 -16.16
CA TYR A 34 12.27 10.51 -16.46
C TYR A 34 13.45 10.72 -15.49
N PHE A 35 13.86 11.97 -15.25
CA PHE A 35 14.92 12.27 -14.30
C PHE A 35 14.57 11.90 -12.87
N LEU A 36 13.35 12.19 -12.42
CA LEU A 36 12.87 11.82 -11.08
C LEU A 36 12.89 10.30 -10.88
N LEU A 37 12.32 9.54 -11.80
CA LEU A 37 12.30 8.08 -11.73
C LEU A 37 13.70 7.48 -11.75
N LYS A 38 14.61 8.05 -12.54
CA LYS A 38 16.02 7.65 -12.57
C LYS A 38 16.73 7.91 -11.24
N ILE A 39 16.47 9.06 -10.61
CA ILE A 39 17.01 9.41 -9.29
C ILE A 39 16.45 8.47 -8.22
N ILE A 40 15.13 8.27 -8.18
CA ILE A 40 14.48 7.35 -7.23
C ILE A 40 15.07 5.95 -7.36
N LYS A 41 15.18 5.42 -8.60
CA LYS A 41 15.79 4.12 -8.86
C LYS A 41 17.23 4.04 -8.33
N LYS A 42 18.04 5.07 -8.60
CA LYS A 42 19.43 5.12 -8.15
C LYS A 42 19.56 5.12 -6.63
N ILE A 43 18.70 5.91 -5.94
CA ILE A 43 18.71 6.00 -4.47
C ILE A 43 18.25 4.68 -3.87
N ALA A 44 17.12 4.11 -4.36
CA ALA A 44 16.56 2.89 -3.83
C ALA A 44 17.48 1.67 -4.03
N THR A 45 18.25 1.64 -5.13
CA THR A 45 19.15 0.50 -5.41
C THR A 45 20.55 0.65 -4.80
N LYS A 46 20.88 1.81 -4.22
CA LYS A 46 22.26 2.11 -3.74
C LYS A 46 22.73 1.17 -2.61
N LYS A 47 21.81 0.72 -1.76
CA LYS A 47 22.11 -0.13 -0.57
C LYS A 47 21.63 -1.57 -0.71
N LEU A 48 21.21 -1.99 -1.90
CA LEU A 48 20.68 -3.34 -2.13
C LEU A 48 21.76 -4.27 -2.67
N ASP A 49 21.75 -5.52 -2.17
CA ASP A 49 22.53 -6.63 -2.75
C ASP A 49 22.05 -6.94 -4.17
N GLU A 50 22.87 -7.57 -4.99
CA GLU A 50 22.56 -7.83 -6.41
C GLU A 50 21.26 -8.62 -6.61
N GLU A 51 20.96 -9.61 -5.78
CA GLU A 51 19.71 -10.38 -5.86
C GLU A 51 18.48 -9.49 -5.58
N ARG A 52 18.53 -8.69 -4.53
CA ARG A 52 17.45 -7.74 -4.17
C ARG A 52 17.28 -6.65 -5.22
N LYS A 53 18.38 -6.21 -5.83
CA LYS A 53 18.41 -5.21 -6.88
C LYS A 53 17.70 -5.70 -8.14
N LEU A 54 17.86 -6.98 -8.51
CA LEU A 54 17.13 -7.57 -9.64
C LEU A 54 15.62 -7.62 -9.36
N LYS A 55 15.22 -8.09 -8.18
CA LYS A 55 13.80 -8.12 -7.77
C LYS A 55 13.18 -6.70 -7.76
N PHE A 56 13.90 -5.74 -7.18
CA PHE A 56 13.48 -4.34 -7.16
C PHE A 56 13.34 -3.76 -8.57
N LYS A 57 14.29 -4.05 -9.48
CA LYS A 57 14.26 -3.56 -10.86
C LYS A 57 13.00 -4.01 -11.61
N SER A 58 12.54 -5.25 -11.38
CA SER A 58 11.33 -5.77 -12.02
C SER A 58 10.06 -5.03 -11.52
N VAL A 59 9.92 -4.90 -10.19
CA VAL A 59 8.79 -4.18 -9.59
C VAL A 59 8.81 -2.70 -9.99
N PHE A 60 9.98 -2.08 -9.96
CA PHE A 60 10.15 -0.68 -10.34
C PHE A 60 9.85 -0.44 -11.82
N SER A 61 10.17 -1.39 -12.70
CA SER A 61 9.84 -1.31 -14.12
C SER A 61 8.33 -1.27 -14.33
N PHE A 62 7.58 -2.12 -13.63
CA PHE A 62 6.12 -2.10 -13.68
C PHE A 62 5.54 -0.74 -13.22
N PHE A 63 6.02 -0.22 -12.08
CA PHE A 63 5.63 1.09 -11.58
C PHE A 63 5.96 2.22 -12.57
N ASN A 64 7.11 2.14 -13.22
CA ASN A 64 7.55 3.09 -14.23
C ASN A 64 6.59 3.15 -15.42
N TYR A 65 6.17 1.99 -15.95
CA TYR A 65 5.17 1.92 -17.01
C TYR A 65 3.82 2.51 -16.57
N PHE A 66 3.38 2.21 -15.36
CA PHE A 66 2.14 2.76 -14.81
C PHE A 66 2.18 4.29 -14.76
N VAL A 67 3.27 4.89 -14.28
CA VAL A 67 3.45 6.34 -14.25
C VAL A 67 3.38 6.95 -15.64
N TYR A 68 4.04 6.36 -16.64
CA TYR A 68 3.96 6.86 -18.02
C TYR A 68 2.57 6.73 -18.64
N VAL A 69 1.83 5.67 -18.34
CA VAL A 69 0.44 5.52 -18.78
C VAL A 69 -0.43 6.64 -18.21
N VAL A 70 -0.30 6.95 -16.91
CA VAL A 70 -1.05 8.03 -16.27
C VAL A 70 -0.71 9.38 -16.91
N ILE A 71 0.57 9.67 -17.13
CA ILE A 71 1.01 10.92 -17.78
C ILE A 71 0.46 11.01 -19.22
N ALA A 72 0.48 9.91 -19.96
CA ALA A 72 -0.06 9.87 -21.31
C ALA A 72 -1.57 10.16 -21.33
N LEU A 73 -2.34 9.56 -20.40
CA LEU A 73 -3.77 9.83 -20.26
C LEU A 73 -4.04 11.30 -19.95
N MET A 74 -3.31 11.89 -18.98
CA MET A 74 -3.43 13.31 -18.66
C MET A 74 -3.08 14.20 -19.85
N THR A 75 -2.09 13.81 -20.64
CA THR A 75 -1.68 14.51 -21.84
C THR A 75 -2.79 14.49 -22.90
N PHE A 76 -3.42 13.34 -23.14
CA PHE A 76 -4.53 13.21 -24.07
C PHE A 76 -5.74 14.08 -23.68
N GLN A 77 -6.03 14.17 -22.38
CA GLN A 77 -7.09 15.05 -21.88
C GLN A 77 -6.79 16.54 -22.18
N ASN A 78 -5.53 16.96 -22.05
CA ASN A 78 -5.12 18.33 -22.38
C ASN A 78 -5.23 18.64 -23.90
N PHE A 79 -5.19 17.65 -24.75
CA PHE A 79 -5.43 17.78 -26.18
C PHE A 79 -6.92 17.77 -26.56
N GLY A 80 -7.84 17.75 -25.57
CA GLY A 80 -9.28 17.76 -25.81
C GLY A 80 -9.90 16.39 -26.06
N ILE A 81 -9.14 15.31 -25.90
CA ILE A 81 -9.68 13.94 -26.01
C ILE A 81 -10.50 13.64 -24.76
N ASN A 82 -11.77 13.30 -24.93
CA ASN A 82 -12.64 12.97 -23.82
C ASN A 82 -12.31 11.56 -23.26
N LEU A 83 -11.68 11.53 -22.11
CA LEU A 83 -11.29 10.32 -21.40
C LEU A 83 -12.25 9.96 -20.25
N THR A 84 -13.41 10.60 -20.15
CA THR A 84 -14.36 10.39 -19.05
C THR A 84 -14.74 8.93 -18.86
N GLY A 85 -14.99 8.21 -19.96
CA GLY A 85 -15.29 6.77 -19.92
C GLY A 85 -14.14 5.92 -19.38
N ILE A 86 -12.90 6.26 -19.74
CA ILE A 86 -11.68 5.57 -19.24
C ILE A 86 -11.51 5.84 -17.76
N PHE A 87 -11.68 7.08 -17.30
CA PHE A 87 -11.59 7.41 -15.88
C PHE A 87 -12.70 6.75 -15.07
N ALA A 88 -13.94 6.72 -15.58
CA ALA A 88 -15.05 6.04 -14.90
C ALA A 88 -14.80 4.53 -14.77
N ALA A 89 -14.35 3.88 -15.84
CA ALA A 89 -13.99 2.47 -15.80
C ALA A 89 -12.80 2.19 -14.86
N SER A 90 -11.80 3.07 -14.85
CA SER A 90 -10.65 2.98 -13.95
C SER A 90 -11.07 3.15 -12.49
N ALA A 91 -11.98 4.08 -12.18
CA ALA A 91 -12.51 4.26 -10.84
C ALA A 91 -13.23 3.01 -10.34
N ALA A 92 -14.07 2.38 -11.17
CA ALA A 92 -14.74 1.12 -10.83
C ALA A 92 -13.72 -0.01 -10.57
N LEU A 93 -12.68 -0.11 -11.40
CA LEU A 93 -11.60 -1.07 -11.21
C LEU A 93 -10.85 -0.83 -9.89
N PHE A 94 -10.51 0.43 -9.57
CA PHE A 94 -9.82 0.77 -8.31
C PHE A 94 -10.67 0.47 -7.07
N ILE A 95 -11.99 0.69 -7.14
CA ILE A 95 -12.90 0.29 -6.07
C ILE A 95 -12.85 -1.24 -5.88
N GLY A 96 -12.93 -2.01 -6.96
CA GLY A 96 -12.83 -3.47 -6.91
C GLY A 96 -11.50 -3.95 -6.30
N ILE A 97 -10.38 -3.37 -6.73
CA ILE A 97 -9.05 -3.67 -6.17
C ILE A 97 -8.97 -3.26 -4.69
N GLY A 98 -9.51 -2.10 -4.33
CA GLY A 98 -9.54 -1.63 -2.94
C GLY A 98 -10.29 -2.57 -2.02
N LEU A 99 -11.46 -3.06 -2.44
CA LEU A 99 -12.22 -4.07 -1.70
C LEU A 99 -11.45 -5.40 -1.59
N ALA A 100 -10.81 -5.84 -2.67
CA ALA A 100 -10.01 -7.06 -2.65
C ALA A 100 -8.79 -6.97 -1.71
N LEU A 101 -8.21 -5.78 -1.55
CA LEU A 101 -7.06 -5.52 -0.68
C LEU A 101 -7.43 -5.01 0.71
N GLN A 102 -8.73 -4.88 1.02
CA GLN A 102 -9.21 -4.30 2.28
C GLN A 102 -8.57 -4.95 3.51
N THR A 103 -8.61 -6.27 3.62
CA THR A 103 -8.05 -7.01 4.75
C THR A 103 -6.54 -6.82 4.88
N PHE A 104 -5.85 -6.73 3.74
CA PHE A 104 -4.41 -6.46 3.72
C PHE A 104 -4.05 -5.12 4.37
N PHE A 105 -4.81 -4.06 4.03
CA PHE A 105 -4.61 -2.75 4.65
C PHE A 105 -5.03 -2.73 6.11
N GLN A 106 -6.13 -3.42 6.46
CA GLN A 106 -6.54 -3.57 7.86
C GLN A 106 -5.45 -4.21 8.70
N ASP A 107 -4.78 -5.26 8.22
CA ASP A 107 -3.66 -5.91 8.92
C ASP A 107 -2.51 -4.93 9.20
N ILE A 108 -2.15 -4.11 8.20
CA ILE A 108 -1.04 -3.14 8.35
C ILE A 108 -1.41 -2.06 9.36
N ILE A 109 -2.60 -1.46 9.23
CA ILE A 109 -3.08 -0.41 10.13
C ILE A 109 -3.17 -0.95 11.56
N SER A 110 -3.75 -2.14 11.75
CA SER A 110 -3.83 -2.80 13.06
C SER A 110 -2.45 -3.05 13.66
N GLY A 111 -1.50 -3.53 12.85
CA GLY A 111 -0.12 -3.73 13.31
C GLY A 111 0.54 -2.45 13.79
N ILE A 112 0.32 -1.33 13.10
CA ILE A 112 0.82 -0.01 13.52
C ILE A 112 0.15 0.43 14.84
N LEU A 113 -1.19 0.26 14.95
CA LEU A 113 -1.93 0.63 16.16
C LEU A 113 -1.51 -0.20 17.38
N ILE A 114 -1.37 -1.53 17.22
CA ILE A 114 -0.88 -2.41 18.31
C ILE A 114 0.46 -1.90 18.86
N LEU A 115 1.39 -1.51 17.97
CA LEU A 115 2.71 -1.02 18.37
C LEU A 115 2.66 0.41 18.93
N ALA A 116 1.76 1.26 18.45
CA ALA A 116 1.62 2.65 18.91
C ALA A 116 0.91 2.73 20.27
N ASP A 117 -0.19 1.99 20.42
CA ASP A 117 -1.02 2.00 21.65
C ASP A 117 -0.49 1.02 22.71
N GLN A 118 0.45 0.15 22.33
CA GLN A 118 1.06 -0.86 23.22
C GLN A 118 0.01 -1.76 23.92
N THR A 119 -1.09 -2.03 23.25
CA THR A 119 -2.20 -2.87 23.77
C THR A 119 -1.79 -4.33 24.00
N VAL A 120 -0.74 -4.78 23.32
CA VAL A 120 -0.15 -6.12 23.47
C VAL A 120 1.36 -6.00 23.35
N HIS A 121 2.09 -6.66 24.25
CA HIS A 121 3.54 -6.70 24.26
C HIS A 121 4.07 -8.08 23.88
N VAL A 122 5.31 -8.14 23.42
CA VAL A 122 6.05 -9.39 23.28
C VAL A 122 6.25 -9.99 24.67
N GLY A 123 5.85 -11.25 24.83
CA GLY A 123 5.85 -11.95 26.12
C GLY A 123 4.46 -12.11 26.73
N ASP A 124 3.48 -11.30 26.33
CA ASP A 124 2.11 -11.40 26.84
C ASP A 124 1.46 -12.73 26.47
N ILE A 125 0.60 -13.21 27.35
CA ILE A 125 -0.28 -14.35 27.10
C ILE A 125 -1.63 -13.79 26.69
N ILE A 126 -2.01 -14.05 25.46
CA ILE A 126 -3.26 -13.57 24.87
C ILE A 126 -4.18 -14.73 24.48
N GLU A 127 -5.48 -14.45 24.55
CA GLU A 127 -6.50 -15.34 24.01
C GLU A 127 -7.29 -14.60 22.95
N ILE A 128 -7.40 -15.21 21.77
CA ILE A 128 -8.14 -14.70 20.62
C ILE A 128 -8.80 -15.87 19.89
N ASP A 129 -10.07 -15.75 19.54
CA ASP A 129 -10.87 -16.81 18.91
C ASP A 129 -10.76 -18.16 19.69
N GLY A 130 -10.71 -18.12 21.04
CA GLY A 130 -10.59 -19.29 21.91
C GLY A 130 -9.23 -19.98 21.88
N LYS A 131 -8.22 -19.37 21.27
CA LYS A 131 -6.84 -19.88 21.22
C LYS A 131 -5.94 -19.04 22.11
N VAL A 132 -5.25 -19.72 23.04
CA VAL A 132 -4.34 -19.06 23.98
C VAL A 132 -2.90 -19.29 23.53
N GLY A 133 -2.09 -18.22 23.59
CA GLY A 133 -0.68 -18.32 23.23
C GLY A 133 0.13 -17.15 23.77
N ARG A 134 1.43 -17.37 23.95
CA ARG A 134 2.38 -16.32 24.31
C ARG A 134 2.88 -15.62 23.06
N VAL A 135 2.80 -14.30 23.01
CA VAL A 135 3.28 -13.45 21.92
C VAL A 135 4.81 -13.52 21.86
N GLU A 136 5.35 -13.97 20.74
CA GLU A 136 6.79 -13.98 20.46
C GLU A 136 7.27 -12.78 19.64
N ASN A 137 6.46 -12.38 18.67
CA ASN A 137 6.86 -11.32 17.74
C ASN A 137 5.62 -10.67 17.10
N ILE A 138 5.63 -9.34 17.03
CA ILE A 138 4.62 -8.53 16.36
C ILE A 138 5.25 -7.97 15.09
N LYS A 139 4.75 -8.42 13.92
CA LYS A 139 5.15 -7.94 12.60
C LYS A 139 4.10 -6.98 12.06
N ILE A 140 4.41 -6.34 10.95
CA ILE A 140 3.54 -5.32 10.37
C ILE A 140 2.13 -5.83 9.98
N ARG A 141 1.99 -7.12 9.61
CA ARG A 141 0.72 -7.72 9.20
C ARG A 141 0.22 -8.84 10.09
N THR A 142 1.12 -9.50 10.80
CA THR A 142 0.81 -10.69 11.58
C THR A 142 1.55 -10.66 12.90
N THR A 143 0.88 -11.13 13.94
CA THR A 143 1.50 -11.43 15.24
C THR A 143 1.74 -12.93 15.33
N ARG A 144 2.94 -13.32 15.74
CA ARG A 144 3.30 -14.69 16.02
C ARG A 144 3.18 -14.94 17.52
N ALA A 145 2.42 -15.95 17.89
CA ALA A 145 2.35 -16.45 19.25
C ALA A 145 2.62 -17.95 19.28
N VAL A 146 2.96 -18.49 20.45
CA VAL A 146 3.17 -19.92 20.66
C VAL A 146 2.23 -20.38 21.75
N THR A 147 1.50 -21.45 21.48
CA THR A 147 0.58 -22.08 22.42
C THR A 147 1.33 -22.94 23.45
N PHE A 148 0.65 -23.32 24.54
CA PHE A 148 1.26 -24.13 25.60
C PHE A 148 1.68 -25.53 25.14
N ASP A 149 1.08 -26.06 24.07
CA ASP A 149 1.47 -27.33 23.42
C ASP A 149 2.52 -27.11 22.30
N ASN A 150 3.24 -25.98 22.33
CA ASN A 150 4.33 -25.63 21.43
C ASN A 150 3.94 -25.50 19.94
N LYS A 151 2.67 -25.18 19.66
CA LYS A 151 2.21 -24.88 18.30
C LYS A 151 2.38 -23.40 18.00
N VAL A 152 2.80 -23.10 16.79
CA VAL A 152 2.90 -21.71 16.31
C VAL A 152 1.52 -21.21 15.86
N LEU A 153 1.09 -20.11 16.44
CA LEU A 153 -0.13 -19.39 16.11
C LEU A 153 0.23 -18.13 15.31
N ILE A 154 -0.21 -18.07 14.07
CA ILE A 154 -0.05 -16.89 13.22
C ILE A 154 -1.40 -16.15 13.21
N ILE A 155 -1.43 -14.99 13.82
CA ILE A 155 -2.63 -14.18 13.98
C ILE A 155 -2.53 -12.98 13.02
N PRO A 156 -3.45 -12.83 12.05
CA PRO A 156 -3.57 -11.60 11.28
C PRO A 156 -3.87 -10.42 12.22
N ASN A 157 -3.16 -9.30 12.06
CA ASN A 157 -3.26 -8.19 13.02
C ASN A 157 -4.65 -7.55 13.06
N HIS A 158 -5.44 -7.57 11.97
CA HIS A 158 -6.81 -7.04 11.98
C HIS A 158 -7.70 -7.72 13.01
N LYS A 159 -7.39 -8.97 13.41
CA LYS A 159 -8.13 -9.70 14.45
C LYS A 159 -8.12 -8.97 15.79
N TYR A 160 -7.07 -8.24 16.12
CA TYR A 160 -6.97 -7.45 17.34
C TYR A 160 -7.97 -6.30 17.41
N LEU A 161 -8.46 -5.80 16.25
CA LEU A 161 -9.46 -4.74 16.17
C LEU A 161 -10.89 -5.27 15.93
N THR A 162 -11.01 -6.46 15.35
CA THR A 162 -12.31 -7.01 14.94
C THR A 162 -12.85 -8.11 15.85
N SER A 163 -12.00 -8.67 16.73
CA SER A 163 -12.34 -9.73 17.68
C SER A 163 -12.12 -9.27 19.12
N THR A 164 -12.79 -9.90 20.07
CA THR A 164 -12.49 -9.72 21.48
C THR A 164 -11.16 -10.41 21.80
N LEU A 165 -10.22 -9.67 22.35
CA LEU A 165 -8.94 -10.15 22.82
C LEU A 165 -8.94 -10.12 24.34
N PHE A 166 -8.46 -11.20 24.98
CA PHE A 166 -8.13 -11.20 26.39
C PHE A 166 -6.60 -11.19 26.53
N ASN A 167 -6.06 -10.19 27.22
CA ASN A 167 -4.65 -10.17 27.64
C ASN A 167 -4.60 -10.67 29.10
N TRP A 168 -4.04 -11.86 29.30
CA TRP A 168 -4.02 -12.51 30.59
C TRP A 168 -2.90 -11.95 31.50
N THR A 169 -1.94 -11.25 30.97
CA THR A 169 -0.74 -10.81 31.69
C THR A 169 -0.63 -9.30 31.87
N GLU A 170 -1.46 -8.51 31.21
CA GLU A 170 -1.42 -7.04 31.28
C GLU A 170 -1.66 -6.50 32.71
N ASN A 171 -2.61 -7.09 33.45
CA ASN A 171 -2.94 -6.70 34.83
C ASN A 171 -2.18 -7.48 35.90
N GLY A 172 -1.09 -8.16 35.51
CA GLY A 172 -0.28 -8.98 36.43
C GLY A 172 -0.38 -10.47 36.15
N THR A 173 0.30 -11.28 36.99
CA THR A 173 0.44 -12.73 36.78
C THR A 173 -0.58 -13.60 37.54
N ILE A 174 -1.47 -12.97 38.33
CA ILE A 174 -2.46 -13.71 39.13
C ILE A 174 -3.73 -13.91 38.32
N LEU A 175 -3.98 -15.17 37.94
CA LEU A 175 -5.18 -15.59 37.22
C LEU A 175 -6.05 -16.46 38.13
N ARG A 176 -7.37 -16.31 38.03
CA ARG A 176 -8.34 -17.24 38.63
C ARG A 176 -8.75 -18.29 37.59
N GLY A 177 -8.50 -19.54 37.89
CA GLY A 177 -9.00 -20.67 37.12
C GLY A 177 -10.05 -21.45 37.91
N SER A 178 -11.05 -22.02 37.23
CA SER A 178 -11.99 -22.98 37.80
C SER A 178 -11.69 -24.37 37.26
N VAL A 179 -11.58 -25.35 38.15
CA VAL A 179 -11.46 -26.76 37.78
C VAL A 179 -12.74 -27.46 38.22
N SER A 180 -13.48 -28.06 37.29
CA SER A 180 -14.61 -28.89 37.57
C SER A 180 -14.16 -30.32 37.75
N VAL A 181 -14.35 -30.89 38.92
CA VAL A 181 -14.06 -32.29 39.21
C VAL A 181 -15.39 -33.02 39.28
N GLY A 182 -15.58 -34.04 38.42
CA GLY A 182 -16.70 -34.96 38.51
C GLY A 182 -16.53 -35.85 39.73
N VAL A 183 -17.53 -35.92 40.61
CA VAL A 183 -17.60 -36.83 41.75
C VAL A 183 -18.48 -37.97 41.39
#